data_26e0ec8e6a9dec3d5291349ab43fc142
#
_entry.id   26e0ec8e6a9dec3d5291349ab43fc142
#
_cell.length_a   1.000
_cell.length_b   1.000
_cell.length_c   1.000
_cell.angle_alpha   90.00
_cell.angle_beta   90.00
_cell.angle_gamma   90.00
#
_symmetry.space_group_name_H-M   'P 1'
#
loop_
_entity.id
_entity.type
_entity.pdbx_description
1 polymer ?
#
loop_
_entity_poly.entity_id
_entity_poly.type
_entity_poly.pdbx_seq_one_letter_code
_entity_poly.pdbx_strand_id
1 'polypeptide(L)'
;MTRVSWIIIVANVVLSNFAGGTEWPQFRGPNSSGIGDGNPPVEFGPSQNVLWKTAVGSGLSSPIVARGRVFLTEFDRATRELATLCIDQRTGKILWRRAVAPTEIEKVHEISSPAAPTPATDGERVYVYFGSYGLVSYDFDGKLLWERRLPLPQNIYGAVASPIVAGDLVVLNHQGKEAYLLSVNRRDGKTVWKTDRSKYQYGWSTPVYWRHDRVDEILVLGGDFGPNQRLMAYNLADGAERWWVAGLPPCGKSTPVIGGGMVFLAAPDIIMDVETEKRNPDRAAQIYANNASRVMAVRSGGLNEVNQTHVAWSEHKGTPGVPSPLYYNGRLYTIQNGGIVYSRIANTGELAFSGRTGALGYYYSSPVAAGNKIYLASQEGVVVVLDGGAELKVLARNKLDGQILATPAIVDGKIYLRTEDRLYAFGR
;
A
#
# COMPACT_ATOMS: atom_id res chain seq x y z
N MET A 1 22.14 -65.00 -9.66
CA MET A 1 22.66 -63.63 -9.93
C MET A 1 21.57 -62.87 -10.62
N THR A 2 20.74 -62.15 -9.83
CA THR A 2 19.60 -61.39 -10.31
C THR A 2 20.02 -59.90 -10.40
N ARG A 3 20.05 -59.35 -11.60
CA ARG A 3 20.33 -57.91 -11.84
C ARG A 3 19.06 -57.08 -11.56
N VAL A 4 19.13 -56.19 -10.57
CA VAL A 4 18.13 -55.18 -10.31
C VAL A 4 18.46 -53.94 -11.15
N SER A 5 17.61 -53.63 -12.13
CA SER A 5 17.72 -52.42 -12.93
C SER A 5 17.00 -51.28 -12.20
N TRP A 6 17.71 -50.22 -11.82
CA TRP A 6 17.16 -48.98 -11.32
C TRP A 6 16.69 -48.08 -12.47
N ILE A 7 15.42 -47.84 -12.56
CA ILE A 7 14.86 -46.84 -13.48
C ILE A 7 14.94 -45.49 -12.77
N ILE A 8 15.80 -44.61 -13.26
CA ILE A 8 15.87 -43.20 -12.83
C ILE A 8 14.78 -42.46 -13.59
N ILE A 9 13.70 -42.09 -12.91
CA ILE A 9 12.69 -41.16 -13.43
C ILE A 9 13.26 -39.75 -13.25
N VAL A 10 13.76 -39.17 -14.35
CA VAL A 10 14.11 -37.74 -14.40
C VAL A 10 12.80 -36.97 -14.56
N ALA A 11 12.31 -36.38 -13.47
CA ALA A 11 11.23 -35.43 -13.52
C ALA A 11 11.74 -34.15 -14.18
N ASN A 12 11.39 -33.94 -15.45
CA ASN A 12 11.56 -32.65 -16.11
C ASN A 12 10.62 -31.63 -15.48
N VAL A 13 11.16 -30.80 -14.57
CA VAL A 13 10.50 -29.58 -14.12
C VAL A 13 10.55 -28.63 -15.30
N VAL A 14 9.47 -28.55 -16.04
CA VAL A 14 9.25 -27.50 -17.03
C VAL A 14 9.06 -26.20 -16.24
N LEU A 15 10.14 -25.46 -16.07
CA LEU A 15 10.07 -24.03 -15.73
C LEU A 15 9.44 -23.32 -16.91
N SER A 16 8.13 -23.14 -16.87
CA SER A 16 7.43 -22.22 -17.76
C SER A 16 7.93 -20.81 -17.44
N ASN A 17 8.93 -20.35 -18.18
CA ASN A 17 9.25 -18.94 -18.30
C ASN A 17 8.03 -18.27 -18.93
N PHE A 18 7.11 -17.80 -18.12
CA PHE A 18 6.17 -16.78 -18.53
C PHE A 18 6.99 -15.50 -18.79
N ALA A 19 7.29 -15.24 -20.04
CA ALA A 19 7.66 -13.91 -20.54
C ALA A 19 6.42 -13.02 -20.52
N GLY A 20 5.83 -12.84 -19.34
CA GLY A 20 4.81 -11.82 -19.07
C GLY A 20 5.51 -10.69 -18.35
N GLY A 21 5.32 -9.45 -18.79
CA GLY A 21 5.80 -8.27 -18.07
C GLY A 21 5.37 -8.34 -16.60
N THR A 22 6.11 -7.67 -15.76
CA THR A 22 5.84 -7.62 -14.33
C THR A 22 4.43 -7.09 -14.11
N GLU A 23 3.75 -7.58 -13.11
CA GLU A 23 2.41 -7.14 -12.72
C GLU A 23 2.52 -6.19 -11.51
N TRP A 24 1.50 -5.37 -11.32
CA TRP A 24 1.29 -4.52 -10.14
C TRP A 24 -0.01 -4.96 -9.44
N PRO A 25 0.00 -6.11 -8.74
CA PRO A 25 -1.21 -6.86 -8.45
C PRO A 25 -2.04 -6.34 -7.26
N GLN A 26 -1.51 -5.41 -6.47
CA GLN A 26 -2.15 -4.89 -5.27
C GLN A 26 -1.60 -3.50 -4.91
N PHE A 27 -2.06 -2.92 -3.81
CA PHE A 27 -1.53 -1.65 -3.30
C PHE A 27 -0.01 -1.71 -3.18
N ARG A 28 0.68 -0.79 -3.88
CA ARG A 28 2.14 -0.71 -4.00
C ARG A 28 2.79 -1.93 -4.68
N GLY A 29 2.06 -2.61 -5.56
CA GLY A 29 2.60 -3.65 -6.45
C GLY A 29 3.01 -4.95 -5.77
N PRO A 30 3.98 -5.68 -6.32
CA PRO A 30 4.40 -6.96 -5.79
C PRO A 30 4.77 -6.86 -4.31
N ASN A 31 4.05 -7.61 -3.48
CA ASN A 31 4.22 -7.65 -2.03
C ASN A 31 4.28 -6.26 -1.35
N SER A 32 3.53 -5.31 -1.86
CA SER A 32 3.49 -3.91 -1.39
C SER A 32 4.86 -3.22 -1.35
N SER A 33 5.80 -3.65 -2.19
CA SER A 33 7.20 -3.17 -2.20
C SER A 33 7.35 -1.74 -2.72
N GLY A 34 6.46 -1.28 -3.59
CA GLY A 34 6.61 -0.02 -4.31
C GLY A 34 7.61 -0.08 -5.47
N ILE A 35 8.04 -1.27 -5.86
CA ILE A 35 9.06 -1.47 -6.89
C ILE A 35 8.42 -2.04 -8.15
N GLY A 36 8.57 -1.32 -9.26
CA GLY A 36 8.22 -1.75 -10.61
C GLY A 36 9.46 -2.10 -11.43
N ASP A 37 9.25 -2.31 -12.70
CA ASP A 37 10.28 -2.72 -13.66
C ASP A 37 10.39 -1.78 -14.85
N GLY A 38 11.34 -2.09 -15.72
CA GLY A 38 11.61 -1.31 -16.91
C GLY A 38 12.27 0.03 -16.63
N ASN A 39 12.19 0.94 -17.59
CA ASN A 39 12.84 2.25 -17.53
C ASN A 39 11.80 3.37 -17.76
N PRO A 40 10.98 3.72 -16.76
CA PRO A 40 9.91 4.70 -16.91
C PRO A 40 10.48 6.12 -17.21
N PRO A 41 9.68 7.01 -17.84
CA PRO A 41 10.12 8.33 -18.23
C PRO A 41 10.51 9.19 -17.02
N VAL A 42 11.55 10.04 -17.20
CA VAL A 42 11.93 11.08 -16.24
C VAL A 42 11.00 12.28 -16.36
N GLU A 43 10.75 12.69 -17.60
CA GLU A 43 9.90 13.83 -17.93
C GLU A 43 8.58 13.34 -18.52
N PHE A 44 7.49 13.81 -17.96
CA PHE A 44 6.11 13.52 -18.40
C PHE A 44 5.13 14.59 -17.90
N GLY A 45 3.98 14.67 -18.51
CA GLY A 45 2.97 15.66 -18.17
C GLY A 45 1.70 15.48 -18.97
N PRO A 46 0.70 16.38 -18.86
CA PRO A 46 -0.59 16.24 -19.52
C PRO A 46 -0.55 16.11 -21.05
N SER A 47 0.58 16.58 -21.66
CA SER A 47 0.85 16.51 -23.11
C SER A 47 2.21 15.91 -23.47
N GLN A 48 3.01 15.46 -22.48
CA GLN A 48 4.34 14.93 -22.70
C GLN A 48 4.44 13.48 -22.23
N ASN A 49 4.91 12.58 -23.09
CA ASN A 49 5.05 11.15 -22.83
C ASN A 49 3.74 10.48 -22.34
N VAL A 50 2.58 11.05 -22.70
CA VAL A 50 1.25 10.47 -22.46
C VAL A 50 0.96 9.43 -23.51
N LEU A 51 0.72 8.19 -23.09
CA LEU A 51 0.22 7.13 -23.98
C LEU A 51 -1.29 7.24 -24.12
N TRP A 52 -1.99 7.46 -23.01
CA TRP A 52 -3.41 7.74 -22.96
C TRP A 52 -3.80 8.40 -21.62
N LYS A 53 -4.99 9.00 -21.60
CA LYS A 53 -5.63 9.52 -20.40
C LYS A 53 -7.12 9.19 -20.44
N THR A 54 -7.66 8.73 -19.32
CA THR A 54 -9.06 8.29 -19.21
C THR A 54 -9.71 9.03 -18.04
N ALA A 55 -10.90 9.59 -18.29
CA ALA A 55 -11.72 10.15 -17.24
C ALA A 55 -12.22 9.01 -16.33
N VAL A 56 -12.12 9.19 -15.03
CA VAL A 56 -12.60 8.26 -13.99
C VAL A 56 -13.36 9.02 -12.92
N GLY A 57 -14.26 8.34 -12.23
CA GLY A 57 -15.00 8.93 -11.12
C GLY A 57 -14.13 9.19 -9.90
N SER A 58 -14.70 9.92 -8.92
CA SER A 58 -14.02 10.24 -7.67
C SER A 58 -13.60 8.97 -6.91
N GLY A 59 -12.45 8.99 -6.26
CA GLY A 59 -11.93 7.89 -5.46
C GLY A 59 -10.43 8.02 -5.23
N LEU A 60 -9.91 7.24 -4.28
CA LEU A 60 -8.51 7.33 -3.85
C LEU A 60 -7.72 6.04 -4.08
N SER A 61 -8.35 4.99 -4.62
CA SER A 61 -7.64 3.75 -4.89
C SER A 61 -6.48 3.98 -5.86
N SER A 62 -5.36 3.34 -5.59
CA SER A 62 -4.25 3.25 -6.51
C SER A 62 -4.61 2.33 -7.68
N PRO A 63 -4.07 2.54 -8.90
CA PRO A 63 -4.24 1.58 -9.98
C PRO A 63 -3.48 0.29 -9.66
N ILE A 64 -4.07 -0.85 -9.99
CA ILE A 64 -3.38 -2.13 -10.11
C ILE A 64 -3.35 -2.56 -11.57
N VAL A 65 -2.32 -3.31 -11.95
CA VAL A 65 -2.08 -3.69 -13.36
C VAL A 65 -1.77 -5.18 -13.42
N ALA A 66 -2.55 -5.91 -14.20
CA ALA A 66 -2.31 -7.34 -14.43
C ALA A 66 -2.91 -7.76 -15.79
N ARG A 67 -2.20 -8.61 -16.51
CA ARG A 67 -2.65 -9.27 -17.76
C ARG A 67 -3.31 -8.32 -18.76
N GLY A 68 -2.70 -7.15 -18.99
CA GLY A 68 -3.21 -6.16 -19.94
C GLY A 68 -4.43 -5.36 -19.47
N ARG A 69 -4.72 -5.38 -18.18
CA ARG A 69 -5.82 -4.65 -17.54
C ARG A 69 -5.31 -3.74 -16.43
N VAL A 70 -5.99 -2.61 -16.25
CA VAL A 70 -5.83 -1.72 -15.10
C VAL A 70 -7.14 -1.69 -14.34
N PHE A 71 -7.09 -1.87 -13.02
CA PHE A 71 -8.27 -1.83 -12.17
C PHE A 71 -8.15 -0.73 -11.12
N LEU A 72 -9.27 -0.09 -10.83
CA LEU A 72 -9.43 0.88 -9.74
C LEU A 72 -10.88 0.96 -9.27
N THR A 73 -11.12 1.70 -8.20
CA THR A 73 -12.46 1.91 -7.65
C THR A 73 -12.88 3.37 -7.80
N GLU A 74 -14.16 3.62 -7.83
CA GLU A 74 -14.75 4.96 -7.83
C GLU A 74 -16.01 5.03 -6.98
N PHE A 75 -16.36 6.23 -6.56
CA PHE A 75 -17.56 6.57 -5.84
C PHE A 75 -18.30 7.72 -6.52
N ASP A 76 -19.52 7.50 -6.94
CA ASP A 76 -20.41 8.52 -7.45
C ASP A 76 -21.27 9.06 -6.29
N ARG A 77 -21.06 10.34 -5.95
CA ARG A 77 -21.79 10.99 -4.87
C ARG A 77 -23.27 11.21 -5.17
N ALA A 78 -23.63 11.40 -6.46
CA ALA A 78 -25.00 11.70 -6.86
C ALA A 78 -25.87 10.45 -6.81
N THR A 79 -25.37 9.32 -7.32
CA THR A 79 -26.07 8.04 -7.33
C THR A 79 -25.79 7.21 -6.08
N ARG A 80 -24.78 7.57 -5.29
CA ARG A 80 -24.27 6.82 -4.13
C ARG A 80 -23.77 5.41 -4.49
N GLU A 81 -23.34 5.23 -5.72
CA GLU A 81 -22.75 3.99 -6.20
C GLU A 81 -21.27 3.91 -5.92
N LEU A 82 -20.83 2.74 -5.50
CA LEU A 82 -19.42 2.35 -5.48
C LEU A 82 -19.17 1.45 -6.68
N ALA A 83 -18.13 1.69 -7.45
CA ALA A 83 -17.87 0.89 -8.64
C ALA A 83 -16.41 0.46 -8.75
N THR A 84 -16.23 -0.68 -9.41
CA THR A 84 -14.93 -1.17 -9.89
C THR A 84 -14.85 -0.91 -11.38
N LEU A 85 -13.73 -0.35 -11.82
CA LEU A 85 -13.40 -0.14 -13.22
C LEU A 85 -12.34 -1.14 -13.68
N CYS A 86 -12.51 -1.64 -14.89
CA CYS A 86 -11.47 -2.32 -15.66
C CYS A 86 -11.18 -1.52 -16.92
N ILE A 87 -9.92 -1.19 -17.13
CA ILE A 87 -9.45 -0.37 -18.24
C ILE A 87 -8.42 -1.18 -19.02
N ASP A 88 -8.49 -1.13 -20.33
CA ASP A 88 -7.49 -1.73 -21.22
C ASP A 88 -6.15 -1.03 -21.02
N GLN A 89 -5.12 -1.78 -20.63
CA GLN A 89 -3.79 -1.25 -20.29
C GLN A 89 -3.13 -0.52 -21.47
N ARG A 90 -3.37 -0.94 -22.70
CA ARG A 90 -2.74 -0.40 -23.90
C ARG A 90 -3.42 0.86 -24.43
N THR A 91 -4.76 0.91 -24.33
CA THR A 91 -5.55 1.98 -24.99
C THR A 91 -6.20 2.96 -24.03
N GLY A 92 -6.27 2.63 -22.73
CA GLY A 92 -7.00 3.42 -21.74
C GLY A 92 -8.53 3.30 -21.84
N LYS A 93 -9.06 2.45 -22.72
CA LYS A 93 -10.52 2.28 -22.88
C LYS A 93 -11.10 1.55 -21.67
N ILE A 94 -12.17 2.09 -21.09
CA ILE A 94 -12.94 1.37 -20.06
C ILE A 94 -13.60 0.17 -20.73
N LEU A 95 -13.26 -1.03 -20.26
CA LEU A 95 -13.79 -2.30 -20.75
C LEU A 95 -15.07 -2.67 -20.05
N TRP A 96 -15.11 -2.45 -18.75
CA TRP A 96 -16.31 -2.63 -17.94
C TRP A 96 -16.27 -1.77 -16.66
N ARG A 97 -17.46 -1.48 -16.16
CA ARG A 97 -17.73 -0.87 -14.86
C ARG A 97 -18.73 -1.77 -14.12
N ARG A 98 -18.44 -2.11 -12.88
CA ARG A 98 -19.32 -2.90 -12.02
C ARG A 98 -19.65 -2.12 -10.76
N ALA A 99 -20.87 -1.64 -10.69
CA ALA A 99 -21.39 -0.93 -9.54
C ALA A 99 -21.94 -1.90 -8.49
N VAL A 100 -21.79 -1.51 -7.23
CA VAL A 100 -22.48 -2.08 -6.08
C VAL A 100 -23.27 -0.98 -5.39
N ALA A 101 -24.47 -1.31 -4.91
CA ALA A 101 -25.34 -0.39 -4.20
C ALA A 101 -25.39 -0.77 -2.72
N PRO A 102 -24.63 -0.11 -1.85
CA PRO A 102 -24.71 -0.32 -0.42
C PRO A 102 -26.00 0.28 0.13
N THR A 103 -26.52 -0.29 1.23
CA THR A 103 -27.67 0.28 1.93
C THR A 103 -27.34 1.59 2.64
N GLU A 104 -26.11 1.71 3.09
CA GLU A 104 -25.57 2.90 3.74
C GLU A 104 -24.14 3.18 3.26
N ILE A 105 -23.82 4.44 3.01
CA ILE A 105 -22.45 4.89 2.73
C ILE A 105 -21.79 5.32 4.04
N GLU A 106 -20.62 4.78 4.31
CA GLU A 106 -19.79 5.18 5.45
C GLU A 106 -19.52 6.69 5.45
N LYS A 107 -19.56 7.28 6.63
CA LYS A 107 -19.14 8.67 6.81
C LYS A 107 -17.62 8.71 6.89
N VAL A 108 -17.02 9.48 6.01
CA VAL A 108 -15.56 9.62 5.96
C VAL A 108 -15.16 11.10 6.04
N HIS A 109 -13.98 11.34 6.59
CA HIS A 109 -13.36 12.67 6.57
C HIS A 109 -13.19 13.13 5.10
N GLU A 110 -13.25 14.44 4.85
CA GLU A 110 -13.18 15.05 3.50
C GLU A 110 -11.93 14.63 2.68
N ILE A 111 -10.82 14.33 3.36
CA ILE A 111 -9.59 13.86 2.73
C ILE A 111 -9.67 12.38 2.31
N SER A 112 -10.70 11.65 2.70
CA SER A 112 -10.90 10.24 2.42
C SER A 112 -12.03 10.02 1.41
N SER A 113 -12.25 8.78 1.04
CA SER A 113 -13.32 8.37 0.11
C SER A 113 -13.84 6.98 0.46
N PRO A 114 -15.14 6.71 0.29
CA PRO A 114 -15.68 5.33 0.37
C PRO A 114 -15.06 4.38 -0.68
N ALA A 115 -14.38 4.92 -1.70
CA ALA A 115 -13.61 4.20 -2.71
C ALA A 115 -12.10 4.40 -2.52
N ALA A 116 -11.60 4.38 -1.26
CA ALA A 116 -10.18 4.52 -0.96
C ALA A 116 -9.41 3.20 -1.08
N PRO A 117 -9.91 2.01 -0.68
CA PRO A 117 -9.16 0.78 -0.80
C PRO A 117 -8.80 0.46 -2.25
N THR A 118 -7.55 0.08 -2.45
CA THR A 118 -7.03 -0.38 -3.74
C THR A 118 -7.41 -1.85 -3.94
N PRO A 119 -7.89 -2.26 -5.13
CA PRO A 119 -8.12 -3.66 -5.45
C PRO A 119 -6.85 -4.52 -5.34
N ALA A 120 -7.03 -5.84 -5.25
CA ALA A 120 -5.96 -6.82 -5.39
C ALA A 120 -6.32 -7.87 -6.43
N THR A 121 -5.33 -8.54 -7.01
CA THR A 121 -5.55 -9.61 -7.99
C THR A 121 -4.56 -10.75 -7.80
N ASP A 122 -4.99 -11.96 -8.14
CA ASP A 122 -4.17 -13.16 -8.26
C ASP A 122 -3.80 -13.48 -9.74
N GLY A 123 -4.11 -12.56 -10.67
CA GLY A 123 -3.94 -12.74 -12.10
C GLY A 123 -5.11 -13.46 -12.79
N GLU A 124 -6.09 -13.98 -12.05
CA GLU A 124 -7.33 -14.60 -12.56
C GLU A 124 -8.58 -13.88 -12.09
N ARG A 125 -8.54 -13.35 -10.87
CA ARG A 125 -9.64 -12.69 -10.18
C ARG A 125 -9.20 -11.33 -9.67
N VAL A 126 -10.16 -10.43 -9.54
CA VAL A 126 -9.98 -9.13 -8.90
C VAL A 126 -10.78 -9.12 -7.59
N TYR A 127 -10.14 -8.73 -6.51
CA TYR A 127 -10.71 -8.63 -5.18
C TYR A 127 -10.82 -7.17 -4.78
N VAL A 128 -12.01 -6.74 -4.46
CA VAL A 128 -12.32 -5.34 -4.15
C VAL A 128 -12.95 -5.26 -2.78
N TYR A 129 -12.51 -4.31 -2.00
CA TYR A 129 -13.12 -3.99 -0.71
C TYR A 129 -13.70 -2.58 -0.73
N PHE A 130 -14.97 -2.49 -0.38
CA PHE A 130 -15.63 -1.23 -0.06
C PHE A 130 -16.13 -1.31 1.38
N GLY A 131 -15.75 -0.36 2.24
CA GLY A 131 -16.18 -0.35 3.63
C GLY A 131 -17.70 -0.37 3.79
N SER A 132 -18.39 0.34 2.90
CA SER A 132 -19.85 0.42 2.86
C SER A 132 -20.54 -0.83 2.30
N TYR A 133 -19.81 -1.80 1.77
CA TYR A 133 -20.39 -2.98 1.13
C TYR A 133 -19.80 -4.30 1.62
N GLY A 134 -18.48 -4.38 1.68
CA GLY A 134 -17.75 -5.59 1.97
C GLY A 134 -16.78 -5.99 0.86
N LEU A 135 -16.42 -7.27 0.80
CA LEU A 135 -15.54 -7.85 -0.21
C LEU A 135 -16.34 -8.35 -1.42
N VAL A 136 -15.81 -8.09 -2.60
CA VAL A 136 -16.38 -8.56 -3.88
C VAL A 136 -15.26 -9.14 -4.73
N SER A 137 -15.52 -10.24 -5.42
CA SER A 137 -14.59 -10.82 -6.40
C SER A 137 -15.23 -10.90 -7.78
N TYR A 138 -14.47 -10.43 -8.77
CA TYR A 138 -14.82 -10.52 -10.18
C TYR A 138 -13.77 -11.33 -10.93
N ASP A 139 -14.16 -11.97 -12.05
CA ASP A 139 -13.17 -12.37 -13.06
C ASP A 139 -12.69 -11.15 -13.87
N PHE A 140 -11.74 -11.35 -14.78
CA PHE A 140 -11.18 -10.26 -15.58
C PHE A 140 -12.17 -9.68 -16.62
N ASP A 141 -13.28 -10.37 -16.91
CA ASP A 141 -14.37 -9.91 -17.78
C ASP A 141 -15.49 -9.20 -16.98
N GLY A 142 -15.32 -9.10 -15.69
CA GLY A 142 -16.24 -8.40 -14.79
C GLY A 142 -17.46 -9.22 -14.36
N LYS A 143 -17.42 -10.55 -14.53
CA LYS A 143 -18.45 -11.43 -13.97
C LYS A 143 -18.23 -11.53 -12.47
N LEU A 144 -19.30 -11.31 -11.69
CA LEU A 144 -19.29 -11.53 -10.25
C LEU A 144 -19.08 -13.02 -9.96
N LEU A 145 -18.04 -13.33 -9.17
CA LEU A 145 -17.73 -14.69 -8.74
C LEU A 145 -18.28 -14.98 -7.35
N TRP A 146 -18.05 -14.07 -6.40
CA TRP A 146 -18.61 -14.10 -5.07
C TRP A 146 -18.61 -12.70 -4.45
N GLU A 147 -19.45 -12.51 -3.45
CA GLU A 147 -19.49 -11.32 -2.61
C GLU A 147 -19.65 -11.70 -1.14
N ARG A 148 -19.16 -10.84 -0.28
CA ARG A 148 -19.26 -11.01 1.17
C ARG A 148 -19.55 -9.67 1.82
N ARG A 149 -20.74 -9.52 2.35
CA ARG A 149 -21.13 -8.35 3.13
C ARG A 149 -20.33 -8.31 4.44
N LEU A 150 -19.84 -7.14 4.78
CA LEU A 150 -19.12 -6.86 6.03
C LEU A 150 -19.78 -5.67 6.72
N PRO A 151 -19.70 -5.56 8.06
CA PRO A 151 -20.21 -4.41 8.78
C PRO A 151 -19.47 -3.12 8.35
N LEU A 152 -20.16 -1.98 8.53
CA LEU A 152 -19.54 -0.67 8.27
C LEU A 152 -18.36 -0.42 9.20
N PRO A 153 -17.20 0.02 8.70
CA PRO A 153 -16.11 0.46 9.54
C PRO A 153 -16.51 1.76 10.28
N GLN A 154 -16.50 1.71 11.61
CA GLN A 154 -16.85 2.85 12.43
C GLN A 154 -15.58 3.59 12.85
N ASN A 155 -15.02 4.37 11.94
CA ASN A 155 -13.87 5.23 12.20
C ASN A 155 -13.92 6.50 11.33
N ILE A 156 -13.09 7.50 11.66
CA ILE A 156 -13.13 8.83 11.05
C ILE A 156 -12.76 8.86 9.56
N TYR A 157 -11.91 7.95 9.09
CA TYR A 157 -11.46 7.92 7.69
C TYR A 157 -12.15 6.84 6.87
N GLY A 158 -13.01 6.02 7.48
CA GLY A 158 -13.64 4.88 6.83
C GLY A 158 -12.67 3.75 6.50
N ALA A 159 -13.04 2.93 5.53
CA ALA A 159 -12.18 1.87 5.01
C ALA A 159 -11.05 2.46 4.15
N VAL A 160 -9.81 2.29 4.59
CA VAL A 160 -8.61 2.76 3.87
C VAL A 160 -7.66 1.60 3.55
N ALA A 161 -7.56 0.61 4.46
CA ALA A 161 -6.73 -0.57 4.24
C ALA A 161 -7.23 -1.38 3.04
N SER A 162 -6.32 -1.74 2.16
CA SER A 162 -6.59 -2.52 0.96
C SER A 162 -6.53 -4.02 1.26
N PRO A 163 -7.30 -4.88 0.56
CA PRO A 163 -7.08 -6.30 0.58
C PRO A 163 -5.74 -6.68 -0.07
N ILE A 164 -5.16 -7.79 0.34
CA ILE A 164 -4.00 -8.40 -0.30
C ILE A 164 -4.27 -9.86 -0.63
N VAL A 165 -3.52 -10.40 -1.60
CA VAL A 165 -3.50 -11.83 -1.88
C VAL A 165 -2.23 -12.44 -1.29
N ALA A 166 -2.39 -13.51 -0.49
CA ALA A 166 -1.30 -14.28 0.10
C ALA A 166 -1.58 -15.78 -0.09
N GLY A 167 -0.93 -16.40 -1.04
CA GLY A 167 -1.22 -17.79 -1.43
C GLY A 167 -2.68 -17.97 -1.91
N ASP A 168 -3.41 -18.89 -1.29
CA ASP A 168 -4.83 -19.13 -1.59
C ASP A 168 -5.80 -18.25 -0.80
N LEU A 169 -5.29 -17.22 -0.13
CA LEU A 169 -6.04 -16.37 0.77
C LEU A 169 -6.13 -14.92 0.28
N VAL A 170 -7.27 -14.29 0.53
CA VAL A 170 -7.40 -12.83 0.52
C VAL A 170 -7.45 -12.38 1.97
N VAL A 171 -6.56 -11.46 2.34
CA VAL A 171 -6.44 -10.96 3.72
C VAL A 171 -6.85 -9.49 3.76
N LEU A 172 -7.69 -9.14 4.72
CA LEU A 172 -8.23 -7.80 4.92
C LEU A 172 -8.06 -7.35 6.38
N ASN A 173 -7.54 -6.16 6.58
CA ASN A 173 -7.57 -5.45 7.85
C ASN A 173 -8.85 -4.61 7.93
N HIS A 174 -9.89 -5.13 8.59
CA HIS A 174 -11.12 -4.39 8.85
C HIS A 174 -10.95 -3.55 10.12
N GLN A 175 -11.27 -2.27 10.04
CA GLN A 175 -10.96 -1.27 11.06
C GLN A 175 -12.22 -0.69 11.67
N GLY A 176 -12.07 -0.03 12.83
CA GLY A 176 -13.15 0.61 13.57
C GLY A 176 -13.48 -0.14 14.87
N LYS A 177 -14.64 0.14 15.43
CA LYS A 177 -15.04 -0.40 16.73
C LYS A 177 -15.02 -1.93 16.79
N GLU A 178 -15.36 -2.59 15.71
CA GLU A 178 -15.30 -4.05 15.55
C GLU A 178 -14.09 -4.43 14.66
N ALA A 179 -12.91 -3.97 15.04
CA ALA A 179 -11.70 -4.24 14.26
C ALA A 179 -11.33 -5.73 14.30
N TYR A 180 -10.96 -6.27 13.14
CA TYR A 180 -10.47 -7.64 13.00
C TYR A 180 -9.57 -7.79 11.77
N LEU A 181 -8.73 -8.79 11.78
CA LEU A 181 -8.05 -9.28 10.59
C LEU A 181 -8.84 -10.46 10.04
N LEU A 182 -9.24 -10.40 8.78
CA LEU A 182 -10.04 -11.40 8.11
C LEU A 182 -9.24 -12.06 6.99
N SER A 183 -9.25 -13.38 6.97
CA SER A 183 -8.77 -14.18 5.85
C SER A 183 -9.91 -14.97 5.24
N VAL A 184 -10.03 -14.89 3.93
CA VAL A 184 -11.02 -15.66 3.17
C VAL A 184 -10.32 -16.46 2.06
N ASN A 185 -10.90 -17.61 1.71
CA ASN A 185 -10.44 -18.35 0.54
C ASN A 185 -10.72 -17.53 -0.73
N ARG A 186 -9.70 -17.35 -1.57
CA ARG A 186 -9.78 -16.51 -2.78
C ARG A 186 -10.80 -17.02 -3.81
N ARG A 187 -11.16 -18.32 -3.81
CA ARG A 187 -12.03 -18.92 -4.81
C ARG A 187 -13.51 -18.72 -4.52
N ASP A 188 -13.90 -18.78 -3.23
CA ASP A 188 -15.30 -18.78 -2.83
C ASP A 188 -15.68 -17.76 -1.73
N GLY A 189 -14.71 -16.97 -1.25
CA GLY A 189 -14.92 -15.93 -0.23
C GLY A 189 -15.27 -16.47 1.18
N LYS A 190 -15.18 -17.79 1.42
CA LYS A 190 -15.44 -18.37 2.74
C LYS A 190 -14.33 -18.02 3.71
N THR A 191 -14.72 -17.73 4.96
CA THR A 191 -13.76 -17.46 6.03
C THR A 191 -12.86 -18.67 6.24
N VAL A 192 -11.56 -18.43 6.21
CA VAL A 192 -10.55 -19.38 6.69
C VAL A 192 -10.28 -19.11 8.16
N TRP A 193 -10.02 -17.86 8.52
CA TRP A 193 -9.90 -17.41 9.90
C TRP A 193 -10.28 -15.94 10.06
N LYS A 194 -10.62 -15.56 11.29
CA LYS A 194 -10.89 -14.17 11.70
C LYS A 194 -10.28 -13.95 13.07
N THR A 195 -9.35 -12.99 13.17
CA THR A 195 -8.67 -12.64 14.41
C THR A 195 -9.23 -11.32 14.94
N ASP A 196 -9.74 -11.34 16.18
CA ASP A 196 -10.23 -10.14 16.85
C ASP A 196 -9.09 -9.13 17.07
N ARG A 197 -9.34 -7.87 16.71
CA ARG A 197 -8.45 -6.73 16.90
C ARG A 197 -9.18 -5.54 17.52
N SER A 198 -10.26 -5.77 18.23
CA SER A 198 -11.08 -4.73 18.87
C SER A 198 -10.28 -3.82 19.82
N LYS A 199 -9.15 -4.31 20.35
CA LYS A 199 -8.16 -3.52 21.12
C LYS A 199 -7.32 -2.58 20.23
N TYR A 200 -7.34 -2.75 18.90
CA TYR A 200 -6.50 -2.03 17.93
C TYR A 200 -7.38 -1.39 16.85
N GLN A 201 -8.35 -0.59 17.29
CA GLN A 201 -9.41 -0.01 16.44
C GLN A 201 -8.88 0.94 15.37
N TYR A 202 -7.72 1.55 15.60
CA TYR A 202 -7.11 2.53 14.73
C TYR A 202 -5.80 1.98 14.16
N GLY A 203 -5.65 2.09 12.86
CA GLY A 203 -4.50 1.61 12.11
C GLY A 203 -4.90 1.35 10.68
N TRP A 204 -4.66 2.32 9.80
CA TRP A 204 -5.11 2.31 8.39
C TRP A 204 -4.12 1.62 7.46
N SER A 205 -3.20 0.86 8.02
CA SER A 205 -2.19 0.10 7.29
C SER A 205 -2.82 -1.05 6.48
N THR A 206 -2.47 -1.14 5.22
CA THR A 206 -2.71 -2.34 4.43
C THR A 206 -1.87 -3.49 4.98
N PRO A 207 -2.40 -4.72 5.09
CA PRO A 207 -1.60 -5.88 5.46
C PRO A 207 -0.44 -6.11 4.50
N VAL A 208 0.66 -6.71 4.99
CA VAL A 208 1.79 -7.12 4.16
C VAL A 208 2.09 -8.59 4.42
N TYR A 209 2.24 -9.36 3.36
CA TYR A 209 2.67 -10.75 3.46
C TYR A 209 4.19 -10.83 3.56
N TRP A 210 4.70 -11.58 4.54
CA TRP A 210 6.13 -11.82 4.73
C TRP A 210 6.42 -13.30 4.86
N ARG A 211 7.25 -13.78 3.94
CA ARG A 211 7.78 -15.14 4.01
C ARG A 211 9.27 -15.11 4.32
N HIS A 212 9.67 -15.76 5.40
CA HIS A 212 11.05 -15.92 5.83
C HIS A 212 11.20 -17.25 6.55
N ASP A 213 12.34 -17.90 6.42
CA ASP A 213 12.71 -19.15 7.15
C ASP A 213 11.59 -20.22 7.16
N ARG A 214 10.82 -20.35 6.08
CA ARG A 214 9.64 -21.22 5.93
C ARG A 214 8.45 -20.80 6.82
N VAL A 215 8.45 -19.59 7.31
CA VAL A 215 7.33 -19.01 8.06
C VAL A 215 6.61 -18.02 7.16
N ASP A 216 5.28 -18.13 7.13
CA ASP A 216 4.39 -17.23 6.39
C ASP A 216 3.62 -16.36 7.38
N GLU A 217 3.82 -15.05 7.30
CA GLU A 217 3.26 -14.07 8.23
C GLU A 217 2.52 -12.94 7.52
N ILE A 218 1.53 -12.39 8.20
CA ILE A 218 0.85 -11.14 7.84
C ILE A 218 1.23 -10.06 8.84
N LEU A 219 1.79 -8.98 8.33
CA LEU A 219 2.19 -7.82 9.13
C LEU A 219 1.14 -6.72 9.04
N VAL A 220 0.74 -6.15 10.17
CA VAL A 220 -0.24 -5.05 10.24
C VAL A 220 0.13 -4.08 11.36
N LEU A 221 0.08 -2.78 11.06
CA LEU A 221 0.08 -1.73 12.08
C LEU A 221 -1.33 -1.55 12.64
N GLY A 222 -1.43 -1.24 13.91
CA GLY A 222 -2.69 -0.91 14.55
C GLY A 222 -2.53 -0.59 16.03
N GLY A 223 -3.55 0.04 16.60
CA GLY A 223 -3.58 0.41 18.00
C GLY A 223 -4.83 1.19 18.37
N ASP A 224 -4.75 1.92 19.44
CA ASP A 224 -5.74 2.91 19.86
C ASP A 224 -5.17 4.34 19.71
N PHE A 225 -5.88 5.36 20.18
CA PHE A 225 -5.32 6.72 20.25
C PHE A 225 -4.37 6.93 21.45
N GLY A 226 -4.10 5.87 22.21
CA GLY A 226 -3.20 5.85 23.35
C GLY A 226 -1.87 5.13 23.04
N PRO A 227 -1.20 4.59 24.06
CA PRO A 227 0.14 3.99 23.93
C PRO A 227 0.15 2.57 23.35
N ASN A 228 -0.99 2.03 22.92
CA ASN A 228 -1.12 0.65 22.47
C ASN A 228 -0.87 0.45 20.96
N GLN A 229 -0.14 1.36 20.32
CA GLN A 229 0.22 1.17 18.91
C GLN A 229 1.31 0.12 18.77
N ARG A 230 1.09 -0.79 17.81
CA ARG A 230 1.97 -1.93 17.55
C ARG A 230 2.11 -2.20 16.06
N LEU A 231 3.29 -2.68 15.66
CA LEU A 231 3.41 -3.56 14.50
C LEU A 231 3.19 -4.97 15.00
N MET A 232 2.28 -5.72 14.39
CA MET A 232 1.94 -7.09 14.79
C MET A 232 2.12 -8.03 13.60
N ALA A 233 2.64 -9.22 13.87
CA ALA A 233 2.73 -10.33 12.93
C ALA A 233 1.77 -11.45 13.31
N TYR A 234 1.05 -11.94 12.31
CA TYR A 234 0.08 -13.02 12.42
C TYR A 234 0.48 -14.18 11.52
N ASN A 235 0.32 -15.41 11.99
CA ASN A 235 0.53 -16.60 11.17
C ASN A 235 -0.51 -16.61 10.03
N LEU A 236 -0.05 -16.79 8.81
CA LEU A 236 -0.92 -16.81 7.62
C LEU A 236 -1.95 -17.96 7.66
N ALA A 237 -1.59 -19.12 8.23
CA ALA A 237 -2.43 -20.31 8.17
C ALA A 237 -3.68 -20.23 9.08
N ASP A 238 -3.57 -19.61 10.25
CA ASP A 238 -4.61 -19.62 11.29
C ASP A 238 -4.93 -18.25 11.90
N GLY A 239 -4.17 -17.21 11.52
CA GLY A 239 -4.35 -15.85 12.05
C GLY A 239 -3.90 -15.65 13.50
N ALA A 240 -3.17 -16.59 14.09
CA ALA A 240 -2.64 -16.44 15.45
C ALA A 240 -1.55 -15.36 15.49
N GLU A 241 -1.61 -14.47 16.50
CA GLU A 241 -0.58 -13.47 16.75
C GLU A 241 0.72 -14.17 17.16
N ARG A 242 1.84 -13.80 16.53
CA ARG A 242 3.15 -14.40 16.75
C ARG A 242 4.07 -13.48 17.54
N TRP A 243 4.24 -12.27 17.05
CA TRP A 243 5.10 -11.28 17.68
C TRP A 243 4.61 -9.86 17.39
N TRP A 244 5.10 -8.91 18.20
CA TRP A 244 4.79 -7.49 18.01
C TRP A 244 5.93 -6.59 18.49
N VAL A 245 6.01 -5.41 17.89
CA VAL A 245 6.75 -4.26 18.40
C VAL A 245 5.74 -3.31 19.01
N ALA A 246 5.91 -2.99 20.29
CA ALA A 246 5.04 -2.10 21.06
C ALA A 246 5.63 -0.68 21.19
N GLY A 247 4.85 0.25 21.77
CA GLY A 247 5.30 1.61 22.08
C GLY A 247 5.46 2.50 20.86
N LEU A 248 4.72 2.20 19.78
CA LEU A 248 4.67 3.06 18.60
C LEU A 248 3.70 4.24 18.86
N PRO A 249 3.92 5.40 18.21
CA PRO A 249 3.00 6.53 18.29
C PRO A 249 1.65 6.21 17.68
N PRO A 250 0.56 6.89 18.10
CA PRO A 250 -0.79 6.60 17.64
C PRO A 250 -0.99 6.87 16.16
N CYS A 251 -2.02 6.24 15.58
CA CYS A 251 -2.48 6.46 14.19
C CYS A 251 -1.54 5.94 13.10
N GLY A 252 -1.03 4.70 13.21
CA GLY A 252 -0.27 4.04 12.15
C GLY A 252 -1.03 4.01 10.81
N LYS A 253 -0.59 4.82 9.84
CA LYS A 253 -1.22 4.97 8.51
C LYS A 253 -0.40 4.28 7.42
N SER A 254 0.92 4.28 7.55
CA SER A 254 1.81 3.72 6.56
C SER A 254 1.79 2.19 6.54
N THR A 255 1.90 1.62 5.36
CA THR A 255 2.08 0.19 5.17
C THR A 255 3.56 -0.14 5.37
N PRO A 256 3.93 -1.16 6.16
CA PRO A 256 5.31 -1.62 6.27
C PRO A 256 5.86 -2.08 4.92
N VAL A 257 7.17 -2.05 4.75
CA VAL A 257 7.86 -2.58 3.56
C VAL A 257 8.93 -3.58 3.98
N ILE A 258 9.08 -4.65 3.18
CA ILE A 258 10.03 -5.72 3.44
C ILE A 258 11.21 -5.59 2.49
N GLY A 259 12.42 -5.81 3.02
CA GLY A 259 13.64 -5.86 2.22
C GLY A 259 14.85 -6.24 3.05
N GLY A 260 15.86 -6.87 2.44
CA GLY A 260 17.10 -7.22 3.12
C GLY A 260 16.94 -8.10 4.38
N GLY A 261 15.89 -8.94 4.46
CA GLY A 261 15.61 -9.79 5.62
C GLY A 261 14.99 -9.04 6.82
N MET A 262 14.52 -7.83 6.61
CA MET A 262 13.88 -6.98 7.64
C MET A 262 12.55 -6.42 7.15
N VAL A 263 11.71 -6.04 8.10
CA VAL A 263 10.56 -5.18 7.86
C VAL A 263 10.89 -3.76 8.35
N PHE A 264 10.57 -2.79 7.49
CA PHE A 264 10.71 -1.36 7.78
C PHE A 264 9.34 -0.74 7.96
N LEU A 265 9.19 0.10 8.96
CA LEU A 265 7.95 0.81 9.22
C LEU A 265 8.22 2.28 9.54
N ALA A 266 7.21 3.08 9.30
CA ALA A 266 7.15 4.46 9.72
C ALA A 266 5.87 4.67 10.53
N ALA A 267 6.01 5.12 11.75
CA ALA A 267 4.92 5.40 12.67
C ALA A 267 5.00 6.87 13.08
N PRO A 268 4.26 7.77 12.40
CA PRO A 268 4.22 9.18 12.76
C PRO A 268 3.45 9.37 14.07
N ASP A 269 3.85 10.36 14.83
CA ASP A 269 3.02 10.89 15.92
C ASP A 269 1.83 11.66 15.34
N ILE A 270 0.87 12.00 16.17
CA ILE A 270 -0.28 12.80 15.75
C ILE A 270 0.24 14.13 15.19
N ILE A 271 0.00 14.35 13.90
CA ILE A 271 0.22 15.65 13.29
C ILE A 271 -1.09 16.40 13.45
N MET A 272 -1.08 17.42 14.28
CA MET A 272 -2.21 18.33 14.42
C MET A 272 -2.18 19.31 13.23
N ASP A 273 -3.35 19.60 12.68
CA ASP A 273 -3.47 20.74 11.76
C ASP A 273 -3.28 22.06 12.51
N VAL A 274 -2.91 23.10 11.77
CA VAL A 274 -2.57 24.41 12.33
C VAL A 274 -3.70 25.00 13.20
N GLU A 275 -4.96 24.79 12.82
CA GLU A 275 -6.10 25.30 13.58
C GLU A 275 -6.32 24.52 14.87
N THR A 276 -6.17 23.21 14.83
CA THR A 276 -6.24 22.35 16.02
C THR A 276 -5.08 22.65 16.98
N GLU A 277 -3.89 22.89 16.45
CA GLU A 277 -2.70 23.28 17.22
C GLU A 277 -2.94 24.62 17.96
N LYS A 278 -3.45 25.63 17.26
CA LYS A 278 -3.80 26.92 17.85
C LYS A 278 -4.88 26.81 18.94
N ARG A 279 -5.85 25.88 18.77
CA ARG A 279 -6.91 25.65 19.76
C ARG A 279 -6.44 24.89 20.99
N ASN A 280 -5.38 24.10 20.87
CA ASN A 280 -4.86 23.20 21.94
C ASN A 280 -3.33 23.26 22.03
N PRO A 281 -2.74 24.43 22.34
CA PRO A 281 -1.28 24.62 22.29
C PRO A 281 -0.53 23.73 23.29
N ASP A 282 -1.09 23.52 24.48
CA ASP A 282 -0.47 22.67 25.51
C ASP A 282 -0.40 21.19 25.06
N ARG A 283 -1.47 20.70 24.43
CA ARG A 283 -1.50 19.36 23.86
C ARG A 283 -0.51 19.20 22.71
N ALA A 284 -0.42 20.21 21.84
CA ALA A 284 0.54 20.24 20.75
C ALA A 284 1.98 20.20 21.32
N ALA A 285 2.27 21.03 22.33
CA ALA A 285 3.57 21.06 22.99
C ALA A 285 3.93 19.70 23.62
N GLN A 286 2.98 19.01 24.25
CA GLN A 286 3.21 17.67 24.82
C GLN A 286 3.50 16.62 23.73
N ILE A 287 2.72 16.63 22.62
CA ILE A 287 2.95 15.71 21.49
C ILE A 287 4.34 15.94 20.90
N TYR A 288 4.71 17.20 20.64
CA TYR A 288 6.01 17.53 20.06
C TYR A 288 7.19 17.27 21.02
N ALA A 289 6.99 17.48 22.33
CA ALA A 289 8.01 17.18 23.33
C ALA A 289 8.29 15.68 23.45
N ASN A 290 7.27 14.85 23.34
CA ASN A 290 7.43 13.38 23.40
C ASN A 290 8.15 12.81 22.18
N ASN A 291 8.11 13.51 21.02
CA ASN A 291 8.74 13.11 19.76
C ASN A 291 8.68 11.59 19.54
N ALA A 292 7.47 11.04 19.66
CA ALA A 292 7.25 9.60 19.62
C ALA A 292 7.37 9.01 18.21
N SER A 293 7.40 9.86 17.15
CA SER A 293 7.56 9.43 15.75
C SER A 293 8.76 8.50 15.57
N ARG A 294 8.56 7.42 14.82
CA ARG A 294 9.60 6.40 14.57
C ARG A 294 9.65 6.01 13.09
N VAL A 295 10.88 5.89 12.60
CA VAL A 295 11.23 5.05 11.45
C VAL A 295 12.13 3.96 11.96
N MET A 296 11.81 2.69 11.71
CA MET A 296 12.57 1.58 12.31
C MET A 296 12.64 0.36 11.39
N ALA A 297 13.61 -0.50 11.70
CA ALA A 297 13.77 -1.82 11.10
C ALA A 297 13.66 -2.91 12.15
N VAL A 298 12.96 -3.99 11.82
CA VAL A 298 12.75 -5.16 12.68
C VAL A 298 13.18 -6.42 11.92
N ARG A 299 14.01 -7.25 12.53
CA ARG A 299 14.45 -8.54 11.98
C ARG A 299 13.34 -9.58 12.04
N SER A 300 13.44 -10.59 11.19
CA SER A 300 12.54 -11.76 11.19
C SER A 300 12.78 -12.69 12.40
N GLY A 301 11.85 -13.62 12.63
CA GLY A 301 12.03 -14.74 13.54
C GLY A 301 11.60 -14.53 14.99
N GLY A 302 10.93 -13.41 15.28
CA GLY A 302 10.47 -13.06 16.61
C GLY A 302 9.31 -13.91 17.14
N LEU A 303 9.16 -13.92 18.48
CA LEU A 303 7.99 -14.42 19.20
C LEU A 303 7.67 -13.46 20.36
N ASN A 304 6.39 -13.19 20.59
CA ASN A 304 5.90 -12.25 21.59
C ASN A 304 6.41 -10.81 21.37
N GLU A 305 6.69 -10.07 22.42
CA GLU A 305 7.24 -8.72 22.29
C GLU A 305 8.71 -8.76 21.89
N VAL A 306 9.04 -8.09 20.78
CA VAL A 306 10.38 -8.16 20.17
C VAL A 306 11.16 -6.84 20.25
N ASN A 307 10.71 -5.87 21.02
CA ASN A 307 11.34 -4.56 21.13
C ASN A 307 12.84 -4.62 21.45
N GLN A 308 13.24 -5.50 22.38
CA GLN A 308 14.61 -5.61 22.86
C GLN A 308 15.46 -6.60 22.04
N THR A 309 14.82 -7.47 21.26
CA THR A 309 15.50 -8.61 20.61
C THR A 309 15.65 -8.47 19.11
N HIS A 310 14.63 -7.93 18.40
CA HIS A 310 14.59 -7.90 16.95
C HIS A 310 14.58 -6.50 16.33
N VAL A 311 14.35 -5.43 17.11
CA VAL A 311 14.52 -4.07 16.56
C VAL A 311 16.00 -3.88 16.24
N ALA A 312 16.29 -3.73 14.92
CA ALA A 312 17.65 -3.54 14.44
C ALA A 312 18.14 -2.11 14.70
N TRP A 313 17.28 -1.15 14.44
CA TRP A 313 17.47 0.27 14.69
C TRP A 313 16.14 1.01 14.74
N SER A 314 16.13 2.17 15.36
CA SER A 314 14.97 3.05 15.47
C SER A 314 15.41 4.51 15.47
N GLU A 315 14.80 5.34 14.62
CA GLU A 315 15.11 6.72 14.40
C GLU A 315 13.88 7.62 14.50
N HIS A 316 14.04 8.82 15.01
CA HIS A 316 12.93 9.78 15.19
C HIS A 316 12.71 10.69 13.98
N LYS A 317 13.77 11.02 13.25
CA LYS A 317 13.72 11.98 12.13
C LYS A 317 13.31 11.30 10.83
N GLY A 318 12.59 12.04 9.99
CA GLY A 318 12.24 11.60 8.64
C GLY A 318 11.00 10.71 8.60
N THR A 319 10.16 10.72 9.62
CA THR A 319 8.91 9.95 9.65
C THR A 319 7.85 10.64 8.79
N PRO A 320 7.32 9.99 7.74
CA PRO A 320 6.25 10.53 6.91
C PRO A 320 4.92 10.56 7.69
N GLY A 321 4.02 11.48 7.33
CA GLY A 321 2.69 11.56 7.94
C GLY A 321 1.73 10.45 7.51
N VAL A 322 1.72 10.14 6.22
CA VAL A 322 0.85 9.13 5.60
C VAL A 322 1.62 8.18 4.68
N PRO A 323 2.55 8.65 3.81
CA PRO A 323 3.23 7.78 2.86
C PRO A 323 3.93 6.61 3.53
N SER A 324 3.87 5.45 2.88
CA SER A 324 4.64 4.27 3.29
C SER A 324 6.10 4.44 2.91
N PRO A 325 7.05 3.89 3.68
CA PRO A 325 8.46 3.92 3.31
C PRO A 325 8.71 3.05 2.06
N LEU A 326 9.80 3.33 1.35
CA LEU A 326 10.26 2.56 0.20
C LEU A 326 11.64 1.97 0.50
N TYR A 327 11.76 0.64 0.47
CA TYR A 327 13.06 -0.02 0.45
C TYR A 327 13.51 -0.21 -0.99
N TYR A 328 14.64 0.40 -1.36
CA TYR A 328 15.18 0.32 -2.72
C TYR A 328 16.70 0.41 -2.71
N ASN A 329 17.39 -0.50 -3.41
CA ASN A 329 18.86 -0.53 -3.54
C ASN A 329 19.60 -0.45 -2.19
N GLY A 330 19.15 -1.21 -1.17
CA GLY A 330 19.77 -1.23 0.17
C GLY A 330 19.54 0.03 0.99
N ARG A 331 18.63 0.89 0.58
CA ARG A 331 18.25 2.14 1.26
C ARG A 331 16.77 2.19 1.58
N LEU A 332 16.43 2.89 2.66
CA LEU A 332 15.07 3.21 3.02
C LEU A 332 14.80 4.68 2.72
N TYR A 333 13.81 4.93 1.88
CA TYR A 333 13.37 6.28 1.52
C TYR A 333 12.05 6.61 2.21
N THR A 334 11.96 7.82 2.76
CA THR A 334 10.72 8.39 3.28
C THR A 334 10.54 9.81 2.76
N ILE A 335 9.29 10.25 2.63
CA ILE A 335 8.94 11.61 2.21
C ILE A 335 8.00 12.25 3.22
N GLN A 336 8.36 13.44 3.70
CA GLN A 336 7.53 14.26 4.57
C GLN A 336 6.81 15.35 3.79
N ASN A 337 5.75 15.91 4.39
CA ASN A 337 5.11 17.11 3.90
C ASN A 337 6.14 18.23 3.72
N GLY A 338 5.90 19.12 2.76
CA GLY A 338 6.88 20.12 2.33
C GLY A 338 7.96 19.58 1.42
N GLY A 339 7.85 18.32 0.96
CA GLY A 339 8.76 17.70 -0.01
C GLY A 339 10.14 17.41 0.55
N ILE A 340 10.24 17.04 1.84
CA ILE A 340 11.53 16.68 2.46
C ILE A 340 11.70 15.18 2.36
N VAL A 341 12.69 14.73 1.59
CA VAL A 341 13.04 13.32 1.45
C VAL A 341 14.17 12.98 2.41
N TYR A 342 14.12 11.77 2.95
CA TYR A 342 15.19 11.14 3.71
C TYR A 342 15.55 9.82 3.06
N SER A 343 16.86 9.54 3.00
CA SER A 343 17.41 8.25 2.58
C SER A 343 18.31 7.72 3.69
N ARG A 344 18.07 6.50 4.13
CA ARG A 344 18.86 5.83 5.16
C ARG A 344 19.47 4.55 4.63
N ILE A 345 20.63 4.18 5.13
CA ILE A 345 21.21 2.85 4.93
C ILE A 345 20.29 1.86 5.64
N ALA A 346 19.69 0.94 4.89
CA ALA A 346 18.62 0.10 5.43
C ALA A 346 19.07 -0.81 6.60
N ASN A 347 20.31 -1.32 6.56
CA ASN A 347 20.81 -2.24 7.57
C ASN A 347 21.18 -1.54 8.91
N THR A 348 21.56 -0.26 8.89
CA THR A 348 22.08 0.46 10.05
C THR A 348 21.16 1.58 10.54
N GLY A 349 20.25 2.08 9.68
CA GLY A 349 19.46 3.26 9.96
C GLY A 349 20.21 4.58 9.78
N GLU A 350 21.51 4.53 9.48
CA GLU A 350 22.33 5.71 9.26
C GLU A 350 21.76 6.60 8.15
N LEU A 351 21.70 7.91 8.41
CA LEU A 351 21.22 8.89 7.43
C LEU A 351 22.24 9.05 6.31
N ALA A 352 21.89 8.62 5.10
CA ALA A 352 22.73 8.82 3.93
C ALA A 352 22.60 10.25 3.39
N PHE A 353 21.37 10.72 3.24
CA PHE A 353 21.07 12.11 2.91
C PHE A 353 19.65 12.51 3.34
N SER A 354 19.41 13.80 3.44
CA SER A 354 18.08 14.39 3.49
C SER A 354 18.08 15.73 2.79
N GLY A 355 16.93 16.15 2.28
CA GLY A 355 16.83 17.46 1.64
C GLY A 355 15.48 17.70 1.00
N ARG A 356 15.29 18.93 0.48
CA ARG A 356 14.06 19.34 -0.17
C ARG A 356 14.08 18.96 -1.64
N THR A 357 12.98 18.37 -2.10
CA THR A 357 12.79 18.03 -3.52
C THR A 357 12.39 19.23 -4.38
N GLY A 358 11.97 20.34 -3.74
CA GLY A 358 11.46 21.53 -4.43
C GLY A 358 10.01 21.44 -4.87
N ALA A 359 9.29 20.40 -4.46
CA ALA A 359 7.82 20.29 -4.59
C ALA A 359 7.20 20.37 -3.19
N LEU A 360 6.64 21.52 -2.88
CA LEU A 360 6.00 21.80 -1.59
C LEU A 360 4.65 21.07 -1.49
N GLY A 361 4.02 21.17 -0.33
CA GLY A 361 2.68 20.68 -0.07
C GLY A 361 2.62 19.35 0.66
N TYR A 362 1.43 18.72 0.64
CA TYR A 362 1.17 17.48 1.34
C TYR A 362 1.52 16.26 0.49
N TYR A 363 1.93 15.18 1.16
CA TYR A 363 2.21 13.89 0.53
C TYR A 363 1.33 12.82 1.15
N TYR A 364 0.46 12.22 0.35
CA TYR A 364 -0.38 11.05 0.69
C TYR A 364 0.06 9.83 -0.11
N SER A 365 0.43 10.04 -1.36
CA SER A 365 1.01 9.02 -2.25
C SER A 365 2.34 8.52 -1.71
N SER A 366 2.53 7.20 -1.71
CA SER A 366 3.79 6.58 -1.29
C SER A 366 4.84 6.64 -2.40
N PRO A 367 6.14 6.73 -2.07
CA PRO A 367 7.21 6.58 -3.04
C PRO A 367 7.14 5.25 -3.79
N VAL A 368 7.45 5.29 -5.09
CA VAL A 368 7.62 4.09 -5.93
C VAL A 368 8.90 4.21 -6.75
N ALA A 369 9.48 3.06 -7.13
CA ALA A 369 10.76 3.04 -7.85
C ALA A 369 10.77 2.06 -9.02
N ALA A 370 11.52 2.40 -10.06
CA ALA A 370 11.93 1.51 -11.16
C ALA A 370 13.09 2.11 -11.93
N GLY A 371 13.95 1.29 -12.54
CA GLY A 371 15.04 1.74 -13.43
C GLY A 371 15.98 2.76 -12.80
N ASN A 372 16.34 2.54 -11.54
CA ASN A 372 17.17 3.43 -10.71
C ASN A 372 16.59 4.84 -10.51
N LYS A 373 15.26 4.97 -10.54
CA LYS A 373 14.55 6.23 -10.29
C LYS A 373 13.49 6.03 -9.19
N ILE A 374 13.25 7.10 -8.43
CA ILE A 374 12.23 7.17 -7.39
C ILE A 374 11.25 8.27 -7.75
N TYR A 375 9.96 7.95 -7.70
CA TYR A 375 8.87 8.86 -8.04
C TYR A 375 8.11 9.22 -6.77
N LEU A 376 7.99 10.52 -6.51
CA LEU A 376 7.36 11.11 -5.33
C LEU A 376 6.24 12.03 -5.79
N ALA A 377 4.98 11.67 -5.55
CA ALA A 377 3.84 12.49 -5.98
C ALA A 377 3.27 13.29 -4.81
N SER A 378 3.18 14.62 -4.97
CA SER A 378 2.54 15.52 -4.02
C SER A 378 1.05 15.66 -4.31
N GLN A 379 0.27 16.02 -3.29
CA GLN A 379 -1.16 16.32 -3.45
C GLN A 379 -1.39 17.42 -4.49
N GLU A 380 -0.50 18.38 -4.59
CA GLU A 380 -0.59 19.51 -5.53
C GLU A 380 -0.36 19.10 -6.99
N GLY A 381 -0.28 17.80 -7.28
CA GLY A 381 -0.12 17.30 -8.64
C GLY A 381 1.30 17.38 -9.19
N VAL A 382 2.32 17.50 -8.35
CA VAL A 382 3.72 17.48 -8.78
C VAL A 382 4.34 16.11 -8.51
N VAL A 383 4.88 15.47 -9.54
CA VAL A 383 5.67 14.25 -9.41
C VAL A 383 7.14 14.58 -9.55
N VAL A 384 7.88 14.43 -8.46
CA VAL A 384 9.34 14.57 -8.46
C VAL A 384 9.96 13.23 -8.81
N VAL A 385 10.93 13.26 -9.71
CA VAL A 385 11.73 12.09 -10.07
C VAL A 385 13.13 12.30 -9.50
N LEU A 386 13.56 11.36 -8.64
CA LEU A 386 14.90 11.34 -8.08
C LEU A 386 15.73 10.24 -8.74
N ASP A 387 17.04 10.44 -8.77
CA ASP A 387 18.02 9.36 -8.96
C ASP A 387 18.01 8.44 -7.73
N GLY A 388 18.02 7.12 -7.95
CA GLY A 388 18.05 6.10 -6.89
C GLY A 388 19.43 5.88 -6.26
N GLY A 389 20.39 6.77 -6.50
CA GLY A 389 21.78 6.70 -6.06
C GLY A 389 22.02 7.13 -4.61
N ALA A 390 23.30 7.44 -4.32
CA ALA A 390 23.79 7.70 -2.97
C ALA A 390 23.48 9.11 -2.46
N GLU A 391 23.19 10.05 -3.34
CA GLU A 391 23.00 11.47 -3.04
C GLU A 391 21.62 11.95 -3.49
N LEU A 392 21.15 13.05 -2.90
CA LEU A 392 19.92 13.69 -3.36
C LEU A 392 20.14 14.36 -4.71
N LYS A 393 19.61 13.74 -5.76
CA LYS A 393 19.63 14.31 -7.11
C LYS A 393 18.23 14.30 -7.69
N VAL A 394 17.65 15.48 -7.89
CA VAL A 394 16.36 15.67 -8.56
C VAL A 394 16.59 15.67 -10.06
N LEU A 395 15.96 14.72 -10.76
CA LEU A 395 16.05 14.59 -12.23
C LEU A 395 14.97 15.43 -12.93
N ALA A 396 13.75 15.46 -12.38
CA ALA A 396 12.63 16.24 -12.94
C ALA A 396 11.58 16.57 -11.88
N ARG A 397 10.73 17.56 -12.20
CA ARG A 397 9.50 17.90 -11.50
C ARG A 397 8.38 18.01 -12.53
N ASN A 398 7.50 17.05 -12.55
CA ASN A 398 6.45 16.90 -13.54
C ASN A 398 5.14 17.40 -12.95
N LYS A 399 4.54 18.44 -13.52
CA LYS A 399 3.25 18.98 -13.07
C LYS A 399 2.12 18.35 -13.87
N LEU A 400 1.13 17.82 -13.17
CA LEU A 400 -0.12 17.31 -13.71
C LEU A 400 -1.31 18.18 -13.33
N ASP A 401 -2.39 18.04 -14.08
CA ASP A 401 -3.66 18.66 -13.75
C ASP A 401 -4.37 17.81 -12.67
N GLY A 402 -4.85 18.48 -11.62
CA GLY A 402 -5.56 17.88 -10.50
C GLY A 402 -4.66 17.36 -9.38
N GLN A 403 -5.30 16.98 -8.28
CA GLN A 403 -4.64 16.46 -7.08
C GLN A 403 -4.21 15.00 -7.27
N ILE A 404 -3.10 14.62 -6.61
CA ILE A 404 -2.62 13.23 -6.58
C ILE A 404 -2.58 12.76 -5.13
N LEU A 405 -3.47 11.81 -4.78
CA LEU A 405 -3.46 11.15 -3.48
C LEU A 405 -3.13 9.65 -3.62
N ALA A 406 -3.49 9.06 -4.75
CA ALA A 406 -3.20 7.66 -5.07
C ALA A 406 -1.71 7.42 -5.34
N THR A 407 -1.21 6.26 -4.93
CA THR A 407 0.16 5.83 -5.25
C THR A 407 0.23 5.35 -6.70
N PRO A 408 1.19 5.81 -7.51
CA PRO A 408 1.35 5.34 -8.88
C PRO A 408 1.70 3.85 -8.96
N ALA A 409 1.36 3.21 -10.09
CA ALA A 409 1.86 1.88 -10.46
C ALA A 409 2.89 2.00 -11.58
N ILE A 410 3.90 1.13 -11.56
CA ILE A 410 4.94 1.09 -12.61
C ILE A 410 5.06 -0.33 -13.14
N VAL A 411 4.81 -0.51 -14.46
CA VAL A 411 4.84 -1.80 -15.15
C VAL A 411 5.43 -1.61 -16.53
N ASP A 412 6.40 -2.44 -16.91
CA ASP A 412 7.06 -2.39 -18.24
C ASP A 412 7.56 -0.99 -18.62
N GLY A 413 8.14 -0.27 -17.66
CA GLY A 413 8.61 1.09 -17.88
C GLY A 413 7.51 2.13 -18.12
N LYS A 414 6.26 1.81 -17.84
CA LYS A 414 5.12 2.73 -17.92
C LYS A 414 4.64 3.10 -16.53
N ILE A 415 4.20 4.35 -16.36
CA ILE A 415 3.66 4.87 -15.11
C ILE A 415 2.15 5.00 -15.28
N TYR A 416 1.37 4.36 -14.40
CA TYR A 416 -0.07 4.54 -14.29
C TYR A 416 -0.34 5.39 -13.05
N LEU A 417 -0.88 6.57 -13.26
CA LEU A 417 -1.05 7.59 -12.23
C LEU A 417 -2.47 8.13 -12.24
N ARG A 418 -3.12 8.08 -11.10
CA ARG A 418 -4.45 8.64 -10.88
C ARG A 418 -4.36 10.04 -10.30
N THR A 419 -5.03 10.98 -10.93
CA THR A 419 -5.42 12.26 -10.32
C THR A 419 -6.86 12.18 -9.81
N GLU A 420 -7.41 13.29 -9.36
CA GLU A 420 -8.77 13.37 -8.81
C GLU A 420 -9.84 12.81 -9.77
N ASP A 421 -9.74 13.14 -11.07
CA ASP A 421 -10.75 12.84 -12.10
C ASP A 421 -10.21 12.03 -13.29
N ARG A 422 -8.94 11.61 -13.27
CA ARG A 422 -8.29 10.96 -14.42
C ARG A 422 -7.30 9.89 -14.01
N LEU A 423 -7.18 8.90 -14.88
CA LEU A 423 -6.06 7.96 -14.90
C LEU A 423 -5.22 8.24 -16.15
N TYR A 424 -3.93 8.41 -15.93
CA TYR A 424 -2.92 8.59 -16.99
C TYR A 424 -2.06 7.33 -17.11
N ALA A 425 -1.65 7.01 -18.34
CA ALA A 425 -0.50 6.16 -18.61
C ALA A 425 0.59 6.99 -19.29
N PHE A 426 1.78 6.97 -18.72
CA PHE A 426 2.96 7.61 -19.27
C PHE A 426 3.98 6.55 -19.69
N GLY A 427 4.65 6.77 -20.81
CA GLY A 427 5.67 5.88 -21.34
C GLY A 427 6.37 6.48 -22.54
N ARG A 428 7.31 5.74 -23.10
CA ARG A 428 7.97 6.05 -24.38
C ARG A 428 7.57 5.03 -25.42
#